data_588346251637a69a5c9e49e36fa007da
#
_entry.id   588346251637a69a5c9e49e36fa007da
#
_cell.length_a   1.000
_cell.length_b   1.000
_cell.length_c   1.000
_cell.angle_alpha   90.00
_cell.angle_beta   90.00
_cell.angle_gamma   90.00
#
_symmetry.space_group_name_H-M   'P 1'
#
loop_
_entity.id
_entity.type
_entity.pdbx_description
1 polymer ?
#
loop_
_entity_poly.entity_id
_entity_poly.type
_entity_poly.pdbx_seq_one_letter_code
_entity_poly.pdbx_strand_id
1 'polypeptide(L)'
;MCIALFCAIVGNLLFIRVYFKTKERVNIPIPPKKDKSQPSALKLIFTCKPLMLTALMGILSAARYMYQAGAVHAARYSFYIGKDLTGLSAAEQEAALQGNISLVSTVFSVASAVGMFGAMLLMPVLFKKFNYKQIIIATSLLGAVSSLIMWCIGYQHFWACVPFLVLSCVPCGAINVCAFAMIGDCLDYMEWKTGTRLTGMGSAIQSFVTKLGAALSTSFIILMYIIVDLDVGSINASVTANPLLMSHGVRNGIFSVVSLIPAISLLVCTIPMFFYNLTGDFREKMETELAAQREKKGITITD
;
A
#
# COMPACT_ATOMS: atom_id res chain seq x y z
N MET A 1 -10.47 -2.91 25.74
CA MET A 1 -9.26 -2.58 26.53
C MET A 1 -8.36 -3.80 26.79
N CYS A 2 -8.87 -4.92 27.33
CA CYS A 2 -8.08 -6.13 27.65
C CYS A 2 -7.36 -6.74 26.42
N ILE A 3 -8.01 -6.83 25.24
CA ILE A 3 -7.41 -7.37 24.02
C ILE A 3 -6.23 -6.51 23.53
N ALA A 4 -6.37 -5.18 23.57
CA ALA A 4 -5.29 -4.28 23.18
C ALA A 4 -4.07 -4.41 24.11
N LEU A 5 -4.32 -4.52 25.42
CA LEU A 5 -3.27 -4.74 26.41
C LEU A 5 -2.56 -6.08 26.20
N PHE A 6 -3.32 -7.15 25.95
CA PHE A 6 -2.78 -8.47 25.65
C PHE A 6 -1.90 -8.44 24.39
N CYS A 7 -2.38 -7.86 23.28
CA CYS A 7 -1.61 -7.73 22.06
C CYS A 7 -0.33 -6.90 22.25
N ALA A 8 -0.40 -5.83 23.05
CA ALA A 8 0.76 -5.00 23.36
C ALA A 8 1.81 -5.80 24.16
N ILE A 9 1.40 -6.53 25.18
CA ILE A 9 2.32 -7.34 26.01
C ILE A 9 2.96 -8.44 25.18
N VAL A 10 2.16 -9.22 24.44
CA VAL A 10 2.68 -10.32 23.60
C VAL A 10 3.61 -9.78 22.50
N GLY A 11 3.24 -8.68 21.85
CA GLY A 11 4.07 -8.04 20.84
C GLY A 11 5.42 -7.59 21.38
N ASN A 12 5.46 -6.94 22.56
CA ASN A 12 6.70 -6.52 23.18
C ASN A 12 7.57 -7.72 23.62
N LEU A 13 6.99 -8.77 24.17
CA LEU A 13 7.73 -9.98 24.55
C LEU A 13 8.37 -10.67 23.33
N LEU A 14 7.64 -10.75 22.20
CA LEU A 14 8.18 -11.29 20.96
C LEU A 14 9.32 -10.40 20.42
N PHE A 15 9.18 -9.08 20.52
CA PHE A 15 10.23 -8.14 20.09
C PHE A 15 11.52 -8.28 20.91
N ILE A 16 11.39 -8.41 22.23
CA ILE A 16 12.52 -8.66 23.14
C ILE A 16 13.20 -9.99 22.77
N ARG A 17 12.44 -11.05 22.48
CA ARG A 17 12.99 -12.34 22.05
C ARG A 17 13.76 -12.24 20.73
N VAL A 18 13.27 -11.45 19.77
CA VAL A 18 13.98 -11.19 18.51
C VAL A 18 15.30 -10.49 18.80
N TYR A 19 15.30 -9.45 19.64
CA TYR A 19 16.53 -8.73 20.01
C TYR A 19 17.64 -9.66 20.56
N PHE A 20 17.30 -10.56 21.47
CA PHE A 20 18.30 -11.50 22.03
C PHE A 20 18.73 -12.62 21.08
N LYS A 21 17.90 -12.99 20.11
CA LYS A 21 18.23 -14.06 19.14
C LYS A 21 18.88 -13.53 17.85
N THR A 22 18.77 -12.24 17.56
CA THR A 22 19.34 -11.68 16.33
C THR A 22 20.81 -11.36 16.56
N LYS A 23 21.68 -12.00 15.79
CA LYS A 23 23.12 -11.66 15.73
C LYS A 23 23.36 -10.88 14.45
N GLU A 24 24.09 -9.78 14.56
CA GLU A 24 24.52 -9.00 13.40
C GLU A 24 25.58 -9.82 12.63
N ARG A 25 25.22 -10.31 11.45
CA ARG A 25 26.06 -11.17 10.63
C ARG A 25 26.94 -10.41 9.65
N VAL A 26 26.64 -9.16 9.40
CA VAL A 26 27.34 -8.31 8.43
C VAL A 26 27.92 -7.11 9.15
N ASN A 27 29.23 -7.18 9.41
CA ASN A 27 29.96 -6.08 10.01
C ASN A 27 30.48 -5.18 8.88
N ILE A 28 29.68 -4.20 8.48
CA ILE A 28 30.14 -3.19 7.51
C ILE A 28 30.88 -2.14 8.30
N PRO A 29 32.18 -1.93 8.03
CA PRO A 29 32.95 -0.88 8.72
C PRO A 29 32.23 0.46 8.52
N ILE A 30 32.05 1.18 9.64
CA ILE A 30 31.43 2.49 9.64
C ILE A 30 32.25 3.36 8.65
N PRO A 31 31.62 3.95 7.62
CA PRO A 31 32.34 4.78 6.67
C PRO A 31 33.08 5.88 7.44
N PRO A 32 34.34 6.17 7.10
CA PRO A 32 35.10 7.23 7.75
C PRO A 32 34.31 8.54 7.69
N LYS A 33 34.46 9.38 8.73
CA LYS A 33 33.78 10.68 8.81
C LYS A 33 33.88 11.39 7.46
N LYS A 34 32.74 11.83 6.94
CA LYS A 34 32.58 12.47 5.63
C LYS A 34 33.68 13.45 5.34
N ASP A 35 34.50 13.15 4.34
CA ASP A 35 35.29 14.17 3.67
C ASP A 35 34.35 15.21 3.06
N LYS A 36 34.65 16.48 3.22
CA LYS A 36 33.87 17.60 2.68
C LYS A 36 33.69 17.56 1.16
N SER A 37 34.43 16.68 0.46
CA SER A 37 34.36 16.45 -0.99
C SER A 37 33.24 15.45 -1.40
N GLN A 38 32.67 14.69 -0.47
CA GLN A 38 31.62 13.75 -0.82
C GLN A 38 30.24 14.44 -1.02
N PRO A 39 29.52 14.11 -2.08
CA PRO A 39 28.19 14.70 -2.34
C PRO A 39 27.27 14.43 -1.14
N SER A 40 26.40 15.38 -0.84
CA SER A 40 25.44 15.21 0.24
C SER A 40 24.57 13.96 -0.01
N ALA A 41 24.23 13.28 1.05
CA ALA A 41 23.42 12.07 0.99
C ALA A 41 22.09 12.29 0.19
N LEU A 42 21.49 13.48 0.31
CA LEU A 42 20.32 13.87 -0.48
C LEU A 42 20.64 13.93 -1.99
N LYS A 43 21.79 14.48 -2.39
CA LYS A 43 22.20 14.52 -3.79
C LYS A 43 22.36 13.11 -4.38
N LEU A 44 22.91 12.18 -3.59
CA LEU A 44 23.06 10.78 -3.99
C LEU A 44 21.71 10.10 -4.23
N ILE A 45 20.70 10.37 -3.40
CA ILE A 45 19.33 9.84 -3.58
C ILE A 45 18.76 10.33 -4.90
N PHE A 46 18.74 11.64 -5.13
CA PHE A 46 18.14 12.22 -6.35
C PHE A 46 18.90 11.84 -7.62
N THR A 47 20.15 11.45 -7.51
CA THR A 47 20.95 10.96 -8.63
C THR A 47 20.72 9.47 -8.91
N CYS A 48 20.21 8.70 -7.95
CA CYS A 48 19.93 7.27 -8.10
C CYS A 48 18.60 7.06 -8.84
N LYS A 49 18.62 6.95 -10.17
CA LYS A 49 17.43 6.76 -11.01
C LYS A 49 16.54 5.59 -10.56
N PRO A 50 17.06 4.36 -10.31
CA PRO A 50 16.20 3.26 -9.88
C PRO A 50 15.44 3.54 -8.59
N LEU A 51 16.09 4.18 -7.61
CA LEU A 51 15.50 4.54 -6.33
C LEU A 51 14.38 5.58 -6.50
N MET A 52 14.61 6.58 -7.33
CA MET A 52 13.59 7.61 -7.64
C MET A 52 12.37 7.01 -8.36
N LEU A 53 12.59 6.08 -9.29
CA LEU A 53 11.50 5.39 -9.98
C LEU A 53 10.67 4.51 -9.03
N THR A 54 11.34 3.81 -8.10
CA THR A 54 10.66 3.01 -7.06
C THR A 54 9.86 3.90 -6.11
N ALA A 55 10.41 5.03 -5.67
CA ALA A 55 9.71 5.99 -4.83
C ALA A 55 8.51 6.61 -5.57
N LEU A 56 8.67 6.99 -6.84
CA LEU A 56 7.60 7.55 -7.67
C LEU A 56 6.47 6.53 -7.86
N MET A 57 6.79 5.27 -8.16
CA MET A 57 5.81 4.18 -8.23
C MET A 57 5.04 4.05 -6.92
N GLY A 58 5.73 4.08 -5.77
CA GLY A 58 5.10 4.02 -4.46
C GLY A 58 4.13 5.16 -4.21
N ILE A 59 4.47 6.40 -4.60
CA ILE A 59 3.61 7.58 -4.46
C ILE A 59 2.41 7.49 -5.43
N LEU A 60 2.64 7.14 -6.69
CA LEU A 60 1.58 7.03 -7.69
C LEU A 60 0.60 5.89 -7.38
N SER A 61 1.03 4.85 -6.66
CA SER A 61 0.15 3.78 -6.17
C SER A 61 -0.55 4.12 -4.85
N ALA A 62 -0.47 5.35 -4.36
CA ALA A 62 -0.98 5.74 -3.04
C ALA A 62 -2.47 5.46 -2.85
N ALA A 63 -3.29 5.66 -3.89
CA ALA A 63 -4.73 5.44 -3.79
C ALA A 63 -5.11 3.97 -3.49
N ARG A 64 -4.19 3.01 -3.58
CA ARG A 64 -4.44 1.63 -3.10
C ARG A 64 -4.79 1.56 -1.61
N TYR A 65 -4.36 2.52 -0.80
CA TYR A 65 -4.73 2.60 0.61
C TYR A 65 -6.20 2.99 0.81
N MET A 66 -6.86 3.53 -0.22
CA MET A 66 -8.27 3.91 -0.17
C MET A 66 -9.20 2.69 -0.06
N TYR A 67 -8.77 1.50 -0.48
CA TYR A 67 -9.56 0.28 -0.25
C TYR A 67 -9.83 0.03 1.23
N GLN A 68 -8.89 0.37 2.10
CA GLN A 68 -9.04 0.22 3.55
C GLN A 68 -9.60 1.49 4.19
N ALA A 69 -8.98 2.64 3.92
CA ALA A 69 -9.40 3.92 4.49
C ALA A 69 -10.82 4.33 4.03
N GLY A 70 -11.17 4.07 2.78
CA GLY A 70 -12.47 4.37 2.19
C GLY A 70 -13.59 3.42 2.55
N ALA A 71 -13.29 2.26 3.14
CA ALA A 71 -14.27 1.22 3.45
C ALA A 71 -15.44 1.72 4.32
N VAL A 72 -15.12 2.43 5.40
CA VAL A 72 -16.13 3.00 6.32
C VAL A 72 -16.96 4.07 5.62
N HIS A 73 -16.34 4.88 4.77
CA HIS A 73 -17.02 5.95 4.01
C HIS A 73 -17.97 5.36 2.96
N ALA A 74 -17.54 4.33 2.23
CA ALA A 74 -18.39 3.59 1.30
C ALA A 74 -19.56 2.88 2.01
N ALA A 75 -19.29 2.29 3.19
CA ALA A 75 -20.31 1.66 4.02
C ALA A 75 -21.37 2.67 4.54
N ARG A 76 -20.93 3.90 4.83
CA ARG A 76 -21.78 4.93 5.43
C ARG A 76 -22.64 5.67 4.41
N TYR A 77 -22.11 5.89 3.20
CA TYR A 77 -22.73 6.79 2.23
C TYR A 77 -23.10 6.13 0.90
N SER A 78 -22.58 4.94 0.56
CA SER A 78 -22.82 4.30 -0.73
C SER A 78 -23.62 3.02 -0.64
N PHE A 79 -23.18 2.07 0.17
CA PHE A 79 -23.77 0.74 0.24
C PHE A 79 -24.87 0.64 1.30
N TYR A 80 -25.98 0.00 0.92
CA TYR A 80 -26.99 -0.45 1.85
C TYR A 80 -27.41 -1.88 1.49
N ILE A 81 -27.30 -2.79 2.47
CA ILE A 81 -27.60 -4.23 2.31
C ILE A 81 -28.69 -4.67 3.29
N GLY A 82 -29.19 -3.73 4.12
CA GLY A 82 -30.20 -4.00 5.14
C GLY A 82 -31.60 -4.23 4.55
N LYS A 83 -32.51 -4.56 5.44
CA LYS A 83 -33.95 -4.65 5.13
C LYS A 83 -34.54 -3.26 4.90
N ASP A 84 -35.70 -3.20 4.29
CA ASP A 84 -36.46 -1.96 4.12
C ASP A 84 -36.66 -1.27 5.47
N LEU A 85 -36.39 0.03 5.50
CA LEU A 85 -36.49 0.87 6.69
C LEU A 85 -37.89 1.45 6.89
N THR A 86 -38.81 1.23 5.94
CA THR A 86 -40.20 1.72 6.00
C THR A 86 -40.96 1.05 7.13
N GLY A 87 -41.52 1.87 8.02
CA GLY A 87 -42.35 1.37 9.15
C GLY A 87 -41.56 1.05 10.42
N LEU A 88 -40.24 1.19 10.44
CA LEU A 88 -39.44 1.04 11.66
C LEU A 88 -39.43 2.32 12.50
N SER A 89 -39.36 2.17 13.82
CA SER A 89 -39.11 3.30 14.71
C SER A 89 -37.73 3.93 14.49
N ALA A 90 -37.53 5.18 14.86
CA ALA A 90 -36.26 5.89 14.67
C ALA A 90 -35.07 5.14 15.28
N ALA A 91 -35.25 4.53 16.46
CA ALA A 91 -34.20 3.75 17.12
C ALA A 91 -33.86 2.45 16.35
N GLU A 92 -34.87 1.78 15.79
CA GLU A 92 -34.67 0.57 14.98
C GLU A 92 -34.01 0.89 13.64
N GLN A 93 -34.36 2.03 13.02
CA GLN A 93 -33.67 2.51 11.80
C GLN A 93 -32.21 2.79 12.06
N GLU A 94 -31.89 3.48 13.16
CA GLU A 94 -30.50 3.76 13.52
C GLU A 94 -29.71 2.47 13.81
N ALA A 95 -30.29 1.51 14.50
CA ALA A 95 -29.68 0.22 14.75
C ALA A 95 -29.41 -0.56 13.43
N ALA A 96 -30.36 -0.52 12.49
CA ALA A 96 -30.22 -1.16 11.17
C ALA A 96 -29.12 -0.50 10.34
N LEU A 97 -29.02 0.84 10.36
CA LEU A 97 -27.96 1.58 9.65
C LEU A 97 -26.58 1.32 10.26
N GLN A 98 -26.46 1.29 11.60
CA GLN A 98 -25.22 0.92 12.26
C GLN A 98 -24.80 -0.52 11.96
N GLY A 99 -25.76 -1.44 11.94
CA GLY A 99 -25.54 -2.84 11.52
C GLY A 99 -25.03 -2.93 10.09
N ASN A 100 -25.59 -2.15 9.16
CA ASN A 100 -25.14 -2.07 7.78
C ASN A 100 -23.69 -1.56 7.67
N ILE A 101 -23.35 -0.46 8.35
CA ILE A 101 -22.01 0.09 8.35
C ILE A 101 -21.00 -0.93 8.89
N SER A 102 -21.34 -1.59 9.99
CA SER A 102 -20.49 -2.61 10.61
C SER A 102 -20.26 -3.80 9.68
N LEU A 103 -21.32 -4.32 9.05
CA LEU A 103 -21.24 -5.46 8.16
C LEU A 103 -20.44 -5.13 6.89
N VAL A 104 -20.78 -4.04 6.21
CA VAL A 104 -20.08 -3.63 4.97
C VAL A 104 -18.61 -3.35 5.22
N SER A 105 -18.27 -2.58 6.26
CA SER A 105 -16.88 -2.26 6.58
C SER A 105 -16.09 -3.50 7.02
N THR A 106 -16.71 -4.45 7.72
CA THR A 106 -16.08 -5.72 8.08
C THR A 106 -15.79 -6.56 6.85
N VAL A 107 -16.78 -6.72 5.94
CA VAL A 107 -16.58 -7.47 4.69
C VAL A 107 -15.49 -6.84 3.83
N PHE A 108 -15.48 -5.50 3.70
CA PHE A 108 -14.41 -4.79 3.00
C PHE A 108 -13.02 -5.04 3.61
N SER A 109 -12.93 -4.99 4.93
CA SER A 109 -11.68 -5.22 5.66
C SER A 109 -11.18 -6.65 5.47
N VAL A 110 -12.06 -7.63 5.60
CA VAL A 110 -11.73 -9.05 5.40
C VAL A 110 -11.35 -9.33 3.95
N ALA A 111 -12.14 -8.85 2.98
CA ALA A 111 -11.85 -9.01 1.56
C ALA A 111 -10.49 -8.38 1.18
N SER A 112 -10.22 -7.17 1.68
CA SER A 112 -8.95 -6.49 1.47
C SER A 112 -7.78 -7.26 2.09
N ALA A 113 -7.96 -7.80 3.29
CA ALA A 113 -6.95 -8.61 3.96
C ALA A 113 -6.67 -9.90 3.18
N VAL A 114 -7.70 -10.61 2.73
CA VAL A 114 -7.56 -11.84 1.92
C VAL A 114 -6.79 -11.56 0.64
N GLY A 115 -7.14 -10.50 -0.09
CA GLY A 115 -6.42 -10.12 -1.32
C GLY A 115 -4.95 -9.76 -1.06
N MET A 116 -4.71 -8.93 -0.05
CA MET A 116 -3.36 -8.45 0.30
C MET A 116 -2.46 -9.57 0.83
N PHE A 117 -2.91 -10.33 1.84
CA PHE A 117 -2.11 -11.42 2.42
C PHE A 117 -1.99 -12.60 1.47
N GLY A 118 -3.03 -12.92 0.70
CA GLY A 118 -2.97 -13.94 -0.34
C GLY A 118 -1.88 -13.63 -1.37
N ALA A 119 -1.80 -12.37 -1.82
CA ALA A 119 -0.71 -11.93 -2.69
C ALA A 119 0.67 -12.09 -2.02
N MET A 120 0.82 -11.64 -0.76
CA MET A 120 2.10 -11.74 -0.04
C MET A 120 2.58 -13.19 0.10
N LEU A 121 1.68 -14.14 0.35
CA LEU A 121 2.01 -15.57 0.44
C LEU A 121 2.48 -16.16 -0.91
N LEU A 122 2.00 -15.61 -2.03
CA LEU A 122 2.40 -16.04 -3.37
C LEU A 122 3.74 -15.45 -3.83
N MET A 123 4.22 -14.37 -3.19
CA MET A 123 5.44 -13.67 -3.61
C MET A 123 6.68 -14.58 -3.71
N PRO A 124 7.00 -15.47 -2.74
CA PRO A 124 8.18 -16.32 -2.83
C PRO A 124 8.18 -17.25 -4.06
N VAL A 125 6.99 -17.65 -4.51
CA VAL A 125 6.83 -18.46 -5.73
C VAL A 125 6.99 -17.61 -6.98
N LEU A 126 6.40 -16.41 -6.97
CA LEU A 126 6.46 -15.49 -8.11
C LEU A 126 7.88 -14.97 -8.36
N PHE A 127 8.65 -14.70 -7.31
CA PHE A 127 10.05 -14.25 -7.43
C PHE A 127 10.99 -15.27 -8.08
N LYS A 128 10.63 -16.57 -8.06
CA LYS A 128 11.41 -17.62 -8.76
C LYS A 128 11.25 -17.58 -10.27
N LYS A 129 10.18 -16.98 -10.79
CA LYS A 129 9.85 -17.01 -12.23
C LYS A 129 9.82 -15.63 -12.89
N PHE A 130 9.53 -14.59 -12.11
CA PHE A 130 9.28 -13.25 -12.64
C PHE A 130 10.11 -12.19 -11.91
N ASN A 131 10.51 -11.17 -12.65
CA ASN A 131 11.18 -10.00 -12.08
C ASN A 131 10.18 -9.10 -11.34
N TYR A 132 10.64 -8.35 -10.35
CA TYR A 132 9.83 -7.39 -9.57
C TYR A 132 9.00 -6.45 -10.46
N LYS A 133 9.60 -5.93 -11.54
CA LYS A 133 8.94 -5.11 -12.55
C LYS A 133 7.71 -5.80 -13.16
N GLN A 134 7.85 -7.05 -13.59
CA GLN A 134 6.77 -7.82 -14.20
C GLN A 134 5.65 -8.10 -13.21
N ILE A 135 6.00 -8.45 -11.97
CA ILE A 135 5.03 -8.71 -10.90
C ILE A 135 4.21 -7.45 -10.59
N ILE A 136 4.87 -6.30 -10.44
CA ILE A 136 4.17 -5.03 -10.15
C ILE A 136 3.24 -4.67 -11.30
N ILE A 137 3.70 -4.74 -12.56
CA ILE A 137 2.87 -4.41 -13.72
C ILE A 137 1.67 -5.36 -13.81
N ALA A 138 1.90 -6.68 -13.73
CA ALA A 138 0.83 -7.68 -13.87
C ALA A 138 -0.21 -7.55 -12.74
N THR A 139 0.23 -7.43 -11.48
CA THR A 139 -0.70 -7.29 -10.35
C THR A 139 -1.43 -5.95 -10.36
N SER A 140 -0.76 -4.86 -10.76
CA SER A 140 -1.40 -3.54 -10.86
C SER A 140 -2.45 -3.51 -11.97
N LEU A 141 -2.19 -4.14 -13.11
CA LEU A 141 -3.18 -4.27 -14.18
C LEU A 141 -4.37 -5.14 -13.75
N LEU A 142 -4.11 -6.28 -13.07
CA LEU A 142 -5.16 -7.12 -12.50
C LEU A 142 -6.05 -6.33 -11.54
N GLY A 143 -5.43 -5.60 -10.61
CA GLY A 143 -6.14 -4.78 -9.64
C GLY A 143 -6.94 -3.64 -10.28
N ALA A 144 -6.35 -2.96 -11.27
CA ALA A 144 -7.03 -1.88 -11.99
C ALA A 144 -8.25 -2.38 -12.77
N VAL A 145 -8.10 -3.48 -13.52
CA VAL A 145 -9.23 -4.08 -14.26
C VAL A 145 -10.32 -4.53 -13.30
N SER A 146 -9.96 -5.22 -12.20
CA SER A 146 -10.93 -5.65 -11.19
C SER A 146 -11.68 -4.47 -10.56
N SER A 147 -10.98 -3.37 -10.27
CA SER A 147 -11.60 -2.15 -9.74
C SER A 147 -12.50 -1.45 -10.75
N LEU A 148 -12.14 -1.44 -12.02
CA LEU A 148 -13.00 -0.91 -13.08
C LEU A 148 -14.26 -1.75 -13.25
N ILE A 149 -14.14 -3.08 -13.22
CA ILE A 149 -15.30 -3.99 -13.25
C ILE A 149 -16.21 -3.73 -12.04
N MET A 150 -15.62 -3.60 -10.85
CA MET A 150 -16.37 -3.26 -9.63
C MET A 150 -17.12 -1.93 -9.80
N TRP A 151 -16.48 -0.91 -10.40
CA TRP A 151 -17.12 0.37 -10.68
C TRP A 151 -18.28 0.23 -11.68
N CYS A 152 -18.14 -0.59 -12.72
CA CYS A 152 -19.20 -0.87 -13.69
C CYS A 152 -20.38 -1.63 -13.09
N ILE A 153 -20.17 -2.55 -12.15
CA ILE A 153 -21.22 -3.27 -11.41
C ILE A 153 -22.08 -2.27 -10.60
N GLY A 154 -21.40 -1.24 -10.05
CA GLY A 154 -22.05 -0.20 -9.26
C GLY A 154 -22.31 -0.60 -7.81
N TYR A 155 -22.58 0.42 -6.99
CA TYR A 155 -22.80 0.26 -5.55
C TYR A 155 -24.10 -0.49 -5.17
N GLN A 156 -24.97 -0.74 -6.13
CA GLN A 156 -26.26 -1.44 -5.87
C GLN A 156 -26.05 -2.94 -5.61
N HIS A 157 -25.02 -3.54 -6.18
CA HIS A 157 -24.75 -4.97 -6.12
C HIS A 157 -23.53 -5.28 -5.25
N PHE A 158 -23.63 -5.03 -3.96
CA PHE A 158 -22.53 -5.18 -3.01
C PHE A 158 -21.85 -6.55 -3.09
N TRP A 159 -22.60 -7.63 -3.01
CA TRP A 159 -22.04 -9.00 -3.01
C TRP A 159 -21.32 -9.35 -4.32
N ALA A 160 -21.77 -8.79 -5.44
CA ALA A 160 -21.08 -8.94 -6.72
C ALA A 160 -19.75 -8.16 -6.75
N CYS A 161 -19.63 -7.08 -5.98
CA CYS A 161 -18.39 -6.30 -5.87
C CYS A 161 -17.31 -7.00 -5.02
N VAL A 162 -17.68 -7.85 -4.05
CA VAL A 162 -16.74 -8.45 -3.10
C VAL A 162 -15.61 -9.27 -3.76
N PRO A 163 -15.86 -10.17 -4.72
CA PRO A 163 -14.79 -10.91 -5.41
C PRO A 163 -13.82 -9.99 -6.13
N PHE A 164 -14.31 -8.95 -6.78
CA PHE A 164 -13.48 -7.97 -7.47
C PHE A 164 -12.68 -7.08 -6.50
N LEU A 165 -13.23 -6.81 -5.32
CA LEU A 165 -12.51 -6.14 -4.25
C LEU A 165 -11.31 -6.96 -3.77
N VAL A 166 -11.46 -8.28 -3.60
CA VAL A 166 -10.35 -9.18 -3.24
C VAL A 166 -9.24 -9.09 -4.30
N LEU A 167 -9.60 -9.20 -5.58
CA LEU A 167 -8.64 -9.10 -6.68
C LEU A 167 -7.99 -7.72 -6.78
N SER A 168 -8.76 -6.66 -6.52
CA SER A 168 -8.27 -5.27 -6.50
C SER A 168 -7.25 -5.01 -5.39
N CYS A 169 -7.28 -5.79 -4.31
CA CYS A 169 -6.34 -5.69 -3.21
C CYS A 169 -5.08 -6.54 -3.37
N VAL A 170 -5.00 -7.40 -4.39
CA VAL A 170 -3.78 -8.17 -4.72
C VAL A 170 -2.55 -7.26 -4.92
N PRO A 171 -2.60 -6.17 -5.70
CA PRO A 171 -1.46 -5.27 -5.85
C PRO A 171 -1.04 -4.61 -4.54
N CYS A 172 -1.92 -4.46 -3.55
CA CYS A 172 -1.54 -3.89 -2.24
C CYS A 172 -0.47 -4.75 -1.56
N GLY A 173 -0.64 -6.07 -1.58
CA GLY A 173 0.35 -7.01 -1.04
C GLY A 173 1.61 -7.09 -1.90
N ALA A 174 1.43 -7.25 -3.21
CA ALA A 174 2.52 -7.40 -4.16
C ALA A 174 3.46 -6.18 -4.19
N ILE A 175 2.91 -4.97 -4.31
CA ILE A 175 3.70 -3.73 -4.33
C ILE A 175 4.46 -3.53 -3.02
N ASN A 176 3.84 -3.83 -1.87
CA ASN A 176 4.54 -3.70 -0.60
C ASN A 176 5.78 -4.60 -0.54
N VAL A 177 5.67 -5.87 -0.86
CA VAL A 177 6.80 -6.81 -0.84
C VAL A 177 7.85 -6.44 -1.88
N CYS A 178 7.42 -6.18 -3.13
CA CYS A 178 8.33 -5.80 -4.21
C CYS A 178 9.06 -4.49 -3.92
N ALA A 179 8.40 -3.48 -3.34
CA ALA A 179 9.02 -2.19 -3.02
C ALA A 179 10.17 -2.33 -2.03
N PHE A 180 10.01 -3.15 -0.97
CA PHE A 180 11.09 -3.44 -0.03
C PHE A 180 12.27 -4.13 -0.71
N ALA A 181 12.02 -5.13 -1.55
CA ALA A 181 13.06 -5.84 -2.30
C ALA A 181 13.79 -4.90 -3.28
N MET A 182 13.05 -4.08 -4.04
CA MET A 182 13.61 -3.13 -4.99
C MET A 182 14.45 -2.04 -4.32
N ILE A 183 14.07 -1.60 -3.12
CA ILE A 183 14.88 -0.64 -2.36
C ILE A 183 16.20 -1.28 -1.96
N GLY A 184 16.21 -2.56 -1.55
CA GLY A 184 17.44 -3.30 -1.31
C GLY A 184 18.37 -3.29 -2.52
N ASP A 185 17.85 -3.65 -3.69
CA ASP A 185 18.60 -3.63 -4.96
C ASP A 185 19.09 -2.22 -5.34
N CYS A 186 18.28 -1.19 -5.07
CA CYS A 186 18.69 0.21 -5.31
C CYS A 186 19.83 0.66 -4.39
N LEU A 187 19.87 0.16 -3.15
CA LEU A 187 20.97 0.43 -2.22
C LEU A 187 22.25 -0.29 -2.67
N ASP A 188 22.14 -1.52 -3.15
CA ASP A 188 23.26 -2.27 -3.73
C ASP A 188 23.77 -1.59 -5.02
N TYR A 189 22.88 -1.09 -5.87
CA TYR A 189 23.24 -0.28 -7.04
C TYR A 189 23.97 1.02 -6.65
N MET A 190 23.54 1.67 -5.57
CA MET A 190 24.19 2.87 -5.07
C MET A 190 25.59 2.54 -4.54
N GLU A 191 25.75 1.46 -3.79
CA GLU A 191 27.04 0.98 -3.30
C GLU A 191 27.97 0.63 -4.45
N TRP A 192 27.49 -0.08 -5.48
CA TRP A 192 28.26 -0.42 -6.67
C TRP A 192 28.82 0.81 -7.38
N LYS A 193 28.01 1.89 -7.51
CA LYS A 193 28.41 3.13 -8.18
C LYS A 193 29.26 4.07 -7.34
N THR A 194 29.01 4.15 -6.05
CA THR A 194 29.60 5.19 -5.19
C THR A 194 30.55 4.64 -4.13
N GLY A 195 30.59 3.31 -3.98
CA GLY A 195 31.38 2.64 -2.95
C GLY A 195 30.83 2.80 -1.52
N THR A 196 29.68 3.48 -1.35
CA THR A 196 29.05 3.72 -0.04
C THR A 196 27.62 3.20 -0.02
N ARG A 197 27.29 2.43 1.01
CA ARG A 197 25.93 1.90 1.23
C ARG A 197 25.19 2.74 2.26
N LEU A 198 24.13 3.39 1.85
CA LEU A 198 23.32 4.25 2.71
C LEU A 198 22.03 3.53 3.16
N THR A 199 22.16 2.45 3.95
CA THR A 199 21.04 1.59 4.37
C THR A 199 19.94 2.36 5.10
N GLY A 200 20.29 3.24 6.02
CA GLY A 200 19.32 4.07 6.74
C GLY A 200 18.48 4.98 5.84
N MET A 201 19.01 5.37 4.68
CA MET A 201 18.26 6.20 3.73
C MET A 201 17.22 5.42 2.95
N GLY A 202 17.47 4.16 2.61
CA GLY A 202 16.49 3.32 1.95
C GLY A 202 15.23 3.15 2.81
N SER A 203 15.41 2.83 4.09
CA SER A 203 14.29 2.70 5.02
C SER A 203 13.58 4.04 5.28
N ALA A 204 14.30 5.15 5.29
CA ALA A 204 13.71 6.49 5.43
C ALA A 204 12.83 6.85 4.23
N ILE A 205 13.29 6.58 2.99
CA ILE A 205 12.51 6.82 1.77
C ILE A 205 11.26 5.95 1.76
N GLN A 206 11.38 4.65 2.10
CA GLN A 206 10.23 3.76 2.17
C GLN A 206 9.19 4.24 3.18
N SER A 207 9.64 4.64 4.36
CA SER A 207 8.75 5.18 5.40
C SER A 207 8.10 6.49 4.96
N PHE A 208 8.83 7.36 4.29
CA PHE A 208 8.30 8.60 3.74
C PHE A 208 7.23 8.33 2.68
N VAL A 209 7.51 7.47 1.69
CA VAL A 209 6.58 7.10 0.63
C VAL A 209 5.30 6.49 1.20
N THR A 210 5.42 5.60 2.19
CA THR A 210 4.26 4.96 2.82
C THR A 210 3.38 5.96 3.57
N LYS A 211 3.99 6.85 4.37
CA LYS A 211 3.26 7.88 5.12
C LYS A 211 2.65 8.93 4.20
N LEU A 212 3.38 9.36 3.19
CA LEU A 212 2.85 10.29 2.18
C LEU A 212 1.69 9.65 1.42
N GLY A 213 1.81 8.38 1.05
CA GLY A 213 0.74 7.63 0.39
C GLY A 213 -0.54 7.54 1.22
N ALA A 214 -0.42 7.26 2.52
CA ALA A 214 -1.55 7.25 3.43
C ALA A 214 -2.21 8.63 3.57
N ALA A 215 -1.40 9.70 3.70
CA ALA A 215 -1.90 11.07 3.76
C ALA A 215 -2.63 11.49 2.47
N LEU A 216 -2.05 11.19 1.31
CA LEU A 216 -2.69 11.45 0.01
C LEU A 216 -4.02 10.72 -0.12
N SER A 217 -4.10 9.45 0.29
CA SER A 217 -5.35 8.69 0.26
C SER A 217 -6.45 9.35 1.08
N THR A 218 -6.14 9.79 2.30
CA THR A 218 -7.09 10.50 3.16
C THR A 218 -7.50 11.83 2.53
N SER A 219 -6.55 12.58 1.95
CA SER A 219 -6.84 13.84 1.28
C SER A 219 -7.76 13.65 0.07
N PHE A 220 -7.58 12.59 -0.72
CA PHE A 220 -8.49 12.28 -1.84
C PHE A 220 -9.90 11.92 -1.37
N ILE A 221 -10.06 11.25 -0.23
CA ILE A 221 -11.39 10.99 0.35
C ILE A 221 -12.10 12.30 0.69
N ILE A 222 -11.39 13.22 1.35
CA ILE A 222 -11.93 14.55 1.71
C ILE A 222 -12.25 15.36 0.45
N LEU A 223 -11.35 15.34 -0.54
CA LEU A 223 -11.58 16.03 -1.82
C LEU A 223 -12.84 15.50 -2.49
N MET A 224 -13.09 14.20 -2.43
CA MET A 224 -14.30 13.61 -3.00
C MET A 224 -15.56 14.08 -2.29
N TYR A 225 -15.53 14.30 -0.97
CA TYR A 225 -16.65 14.90 -0.25
C TYR A 225 -17.00 16.29 -0.77
N ILE A 226 -15.98 17.10 -1.06
CA ILE A 226 -16.15 18.45 -1.62
C ILE A 226 -16.74 18.36 -3.04
N ILE A 227 -16.25 17.44 -3.88
CA ILE A 227 -16.70 17.28 -5.27
C ILE A 227 -18.17 16.86 -5.36
N VAL A 228 -18.60 15.98 -4.43
CA VAL A 228 -20.01 15.50 -4.41
C VAL A 228 -20.93 16.38 -3.60
N ASP A 229 -20.43 17.52 -3.11
CA ASP A 229 -21.17 18.50 -2.28
C ASP A 229 -21.83 17.82 -1.06
N LEU A 230 -21.07 16.91 -0.41
CA LEU A 230 -21.51 16.25 0.79
C LEU A 230 -21.29 17.17 2.00
N ASP A 231 -22.37 17.82 2.45
CA ASP A 231 -22.32 18.65 3.66
C ASP A 231 -22.21 17.77 4.92
N VAL A 232 -20.97 17.51 5.30
CA VAL A 232 -20.64 16.71 6.50
C VAL A 232 -21.06 17.46 7.78
N GLY A 233 -21.19 18.78 7.72
CA GLY A 233 -21.59 19.62 8.85
C GLY A 233 -23.08 19.52 9.17
N SER A 234 -23.93 19.29 8.17
CA SER A 234 -25.38 19.12 8.32
C SER A 234 -25.76 17.71 8.77
N ILE A 235 -24.87 16.73 8.53
CA ILE A 235 -25.02 15.37 9.07
C ILE A 235 -24.52 15.42 10.53
N ASN A 236 -25.42 15.73 11.44
CA ASN A 236 -25.10 15.71 12.88
C ASN A 236 -24.33 14.43 13.21
N ALA A 237 -23.22 14.58 13.92
CA ALA A 237 -22.38 13.46 14.34
C ALA A 237 -23.15 12.41 15.20
N SER A 238 -24.32 12.79 15.71
CA SER A 238 -25.24 11.96 16.48
C SER A 238 -26.24 11.16 15.63
N VAL A 239 -26.41 11.49 14.33
CA VAL A 239 -27.35 10.78 13.44
C VAL A 239 -26.57 9.95 12.44
N THR A 240 -26.85 8.67 12.40
CA THR A 240 -26.25 7.76 11.42
C THR A 240 -26.72 8.10 10.01
N ALA A 241 -25.78 8.37 9.10
CA ALA A 241 -26.14 8.69 7.72
C ALA A 241 -26.94 7.57 7.07
N ASN A 242 -28.03 7.93 6.40
CA ASN A 242 -28.85 6.97 5.67
C ASN A 242 -28.47 7.01 4.17
N PRO A 243 -27.81 5.97 3.64
CA PRO A 243 -27.42 5.91 2.24
C PRO A 243 -28.63 6.00 1.28
N LEU A 244 -29.81 5.54 1.69
CA LEU A 244 -31.01 5.54 0.85
C LEU A 244 -31.56 6.94 0.59
N LEU A 245 -31.28 7.89 1.48
CA LEU A 245 -31.69 9.30 1.32
C LEU A 245 -30.66 10.12 0.52
N MET A 246 -29.46 9.56 0.25
CA MET A 246 -28.43 10.25 -0.52
C MET A 246 -28.76 10.21 -2.01
N SER A 247 -28.38 11.29 -2.70
CA SER A 247 -28.50 11.35 -4.17
C SER A 247 -27.61 10.30 -4.86
N HIS A 248 -28.01 9.87 -6.05
CA HIS A 248 -27.20 8.96 -6.87
C HIS A 248 -25.78 9.49 -7.11
N GLY A 249 -25.63 10.82 -7.29
CA GLY A 249 -24.33 11.47 -7.46
C GLY A 249 -23.41 11.27 -6.26
N VAL A 250 -23.91 11.51 -5.04
CA VAL A 250 -23.17 11.32 -3.79
C VAL A 250 -22.77 9.86 -3.60
N ARG A 251 -23.73 8.93 -3.75
CA ARG A 251 -23.46 7.49 -3.58
C ARG A 251 -22.41 6.97 -4.56
N ASN A 252 -22.53 7.34 -5.84
CA ASN A 252 -21.59 6.93 -6.88
C ASN A 252 -20.21 7.60 -6.70
N GLY A 253 -20.18 8.87 -6.30
CA GLY A 253 -18.95 9.57 -6.02
C GLY A 253 -18.16 8.96 -4.87
N ILE A 254 -18.81 8.67 -3.75
CA ILE A 254 -18.15 7.99 -2.61
C ILE A 254 -17.75 6.56 -3.00
N PHE A 255 -18.55 5.86 -3.80
CA PHE A 255 -18.16 4.55 -4.34
C PHE A 255 -16.91 4.61 -5.23
N SER A 256 -16.74 5.70 -5.99
CA SER A 256 -15.55 5.91 -6.83
C SER A 256 -14.26 6.00 -6.02
N VAL A 257 -14.33 6.39 -4.75
CA VAL A 257 -13.20 6.41 -3.83
C VAL A 257 -12.57 5.02 -3.64
N VAL A 258 -13.41 3.98 -3.59
CA VAL A 258 -12.97 2.58 -3.39
C VAL A 258 -12.93 1.78 -4.68
N SER A 259 -13.21 2.39 -5.82
CA SER A 259 -13.24 1.71 -7.13
C SER A 259 -12.43 2.45 -8.19
N LEU A 260 -12.95 3.55 -8.73
CA LEU A 260 -12.37 4.26 -9.88
C LEU A 260 -11.01 4.91 -9.57
N ILE A 261 -10.90 5.61 -8.43
CA ILE A 261 -9.66 6.34 -8.08
C ILE A 261 -8.48 5.38 -7.87
N PRO A 262 -8.63 4.27 -7.10
CA PRO A 262 -7.57 3.28 -7.01
C PRO A 262 -7.23 2.62 -8.35
N ALA A 263 -8.22 2.37 -9.22
CA ALA A 263 -7.98 1.82 -10.56
C ALA A 263 -7.04 2.72 -11.39
N ILE A 264 -7.35 4.02 -11.44
CA ILE A 264 -6.51 5.01 -12.15
C ILE A 264 -5.10 5.06 -11.54
N SER A 265 -5.00 5.11 -10.22
CA SER A 265 -3.72 5.12 -9.51
C SER A 265 -2.86 3.89 -9.82
N LEU A 266 -3.48 2.69 -9.85
CA LEU A 266 -2.80 1.44 -10.20
C LEU A 266 -2.34 1.41 -11.67
N LEU A 267 -3.09 2.00 -12.59
CA LEU A 267 -2.63 2.16 -13.97
C LEU A 267 -1.45 3.12 -14.08
N VAL A 268 -1.55 4.28 -13.43
CA VAL A 268 -0.51 5.32 -13.49
C VAL A 268 0.78 4.86 -12.82
N CYS A 269 0.71 4.06 -11.74
CA CYS A 269 1.91 3.57 -11.05
C CYS A 269 2.73 2.57 -11.91
N THR A 270 2.16 2.00 -12.97
CA THR A 270 2.91 1.15 -13.91
C THR A 270 3.88 1.94 -14.79
N ILE A 271 3.61 3.23 -15.03
CA ILE A 271 4.42 4.07 -15.92
C ILE A 271 5.90 4.13 -15.49
N PRO A 272 6.26 4.46 -14.24
CA PRO A 272 7.65 4.45 -13.81
C PRO A 272 8.33 3.09 -13.97
N MET A 273 7.56 2.00 -13.88
CA MET A 273 8.10 0.65 -13.99
C MET A 273 8.59 0.32 -15.40
N PHE A 274 8.04 0.91 -16.44
CA PHE A 274 8.58 0.73 -17.81
C PHE A 274 10.01 1.27 -17.93
N PHE A 275 10.35 2.31 -17.20
CA PHE A 275 11.68 2.93 -17.19
C PHE A 275 12.64 2.30 -16.17
N TYR A 276 12.16 1.37 -15.35
CA TYR A 276 12.99 0.69 -14.37
C TYR A 276 13.84 -0.41 -15.06
N ASN A 277 15.17 -0.26 -15.00
CA ASN A 277 16.11 -1.09 -15.72
C ASN A 277 16.94 -2.05 -14.84
N LEU A 278 16.79 -1.98 -13.49
CA LEU A 278 17.53 -2.83 -12.56
C LEU A 278 16.86 -4.22 -12.47
N THR A 279 16.92 -5.00 -13.57
CA THR A 279 16.25 -6.31 -13.68
C THR A 279 17.08 -7.27 -14.53
N GLY A 280 16.89 -8.59 -14.34
CA GLY A 280 17.51 -9.64 -15.15
C GLY A 280 19.03 -9.56 -15.18
N ASP A 281 19.62 -9.71 -16.35
CA ASP A 281 21.06 -9.80 -16.57
C ASP A 281 21.85 -8.59 -16.04
N PHE A 282 21.25 -7.40 -16.08
CA PHE A 282 21.89 -6.20 -15.55
C PHE A 282 22.01 -6.25 -14.03
N ARG A 283 20.99 -6.77 -13.34
CA ARG A 283 21.02 -6.97 -11.89
C ARG A 283 22.06 -8.03 -11.50
N GLU A 284 22.09 -9.18 -12.18
CA GLU A 284 23.06 -10.25 -11.92
C GLU A 284 24.50 -9.78 -12.12
N LYS A 285 24.75 -9.03 -13.20
CA LYS A 285 26.07 -8.44 -13.47
C LYS A 285 26.49 -7.47 -12.36
N MET A 286 25.56 -6.60 -11.93
CA MET A 286 25.81 -5.66 -10.83
C MET A 286 26.11 -6.40 -9.52
N GLU A 287 25.34 -7.43 -9.17
CA GLU A 287 25.55 -8.23 -7.96
C GLU A 287 26.91 -8.93 -7.97
N THR A 288 27.30 -9.50 -9.11
CA THR A 288 28.61 -10.16 -9.28
C THR A 288 29.77 -9.16 -9.15
N GLU A 289 29.68 -8.02 -9.79
CA GLU A 289 30.71 -6.98 -9.70
C GLU A 289 30.79 -6.38 -8.28
N LEU A 290 29.65 -6.20 -7.63
CA LEU A 290 29.60 -5.70 -6.25
C LEU A 290 30.20 -6.71 -5.26
N ALA A 291 29.93 -8.02 -5.43
CA ALA A 291 30.54 -9.07 -4.62
C ALA A 291 32.07 -9.04 -4.75
N ALA A 292 32.61 -8.93 -5.96
CA ALA A 292 34.04 -8.79 -6.21
C ALA A 292 34.64 -7.50 -5.59
N GLN A 293 33.88 -6.39 -5.56
CA GLN A 293 34.31 -5.15 -4.91
C GLN A 293 34.33 -5.30 -3.37
N ARG A 294 33.35 -6.00 -2.80
CA ARG A 294 33.28 -6.27 -1.35
C ARG A 294 34.41 -7.17 -0.89
N GLU A 295 34.74 -8.22 -1.67
CA GLU A 295 35.85 -9.12 -1.41
C GLU A 295 37.18 -8.37 -1.39
N LYS A 296 37.45 -7.50 -2.37
CA LYS A 296 38.65 -6.65 -2.40
C LYS A 296 38.74 -5.70 -1.20
N LYS A 297 37.65 -5.31 -0.58
CA LYS A 297 37.58 -4.47 0.61
C LYS A 297 37.63 -5.28 1.92
N GLY A 298 37.79 -6.60 1.87
CA GLY A 298 37.84 -7.48 3.03
C GLY A 298 36.49 -7.60 3.77
N ILE A 299 35.38 -7.27 3.10
CA ILE A 299 34.03 -7.42 3.66
C ILE A 299 33.57 -8.83 3.31
N THR A 300 33.75 -9.79 4.23
CA THR A 300 33.22 -11.14 4.11
C THR A 300 31.81 -11.20 4.64
N ILE A 301 30.86 -11.65 3.82
CA ILE A 301 29.53 -12.04 4.27
C ILE A 301 29.69 -13.49 4.77
N THR A 302 29.69 -13.67 6.09
CA THR A 302 29.62 -15.03 6.68
C THR A 302 28.19 -15.52 6.63
N ASP A 303 27.96 -16.64 5.94
CA ASP A 303 26.69 -17.37 5.84
C ASP A 303 26.09 -17.74 7.22
#